data_2fe06b21a3d24add501b7147f15bedc6
#
_entry.id   2fe06b21a3d24add501b7147f15bedc6
#
_cell.length_a   1.000
_cell.length_b   1.000
_cell.length_c   1.000
_cell.angle_alpha   90.00
_cell.angle_beta   90.00
_cell.angle_gamma   90.00
#
_symmetry.space_group_name_H-M   'P 1'
#
loop_
_entity.id
_entity.type
_entity.pdbx_description
1 polymer ?
#
loop_
_entity_poly.entity_id
_entity_poly.type
_entity_poly.pdbx_seq_one_letter_code
_entity_poly.pdbx_strand_id
1 'polypeptide(L)'
;MKIETIDIERVIPYARNPRKNAGAVDKVAASLREFGFRQPIVVDKNYTVIVGHTRLLAAKKLGMNEVPVHIAEGLTDAQVKAYRIADNRVGEEAEWDDALLAVELGDLQDNGFDLTLTGLSEEDLKKLMPDVEPLSEMPNLANGDREPFQQMTFVMHDDQVEQVKTAIEAAHKLGDYDSPNENKNGNAIARICETFLTSHDIR
;
A
#
# COMPACT_ATOMS: atom_id res chain seq x y z
N MET A 1 21.23 -17.11 1.86
CA MET A 1 21.09 -16.32 0.61
C MET A 1 22.14 -15.23 0.66
N LYS A 2 23.03 -15.15 -0.36
CA LYS A 2 24.07 -14.11 -0.45
C LYS A 2 23.64 -13.11 -1.52
N ILE A 3 23.67 -11.83 -1.22
CA ILE A 3 23.39 -10.74 -2.15
C ILE A 3 24.72 -10.07 -2.48
N GLU A 4 24.96 -9.83 -3.75
CA GLU A 4 26.14 -9.15 -4.27
C GLU A 4 25.68 -7.94 -5.08
N THR A 5 26.43 -6.83 -4.99
CA THR A 5 26.24 -5.68 -5.86
C THR A 5 27.19 -5.83 -7.05
N ILE A 6 26.66 -5.84 -8.25
CA ILE A 6 27.44 -6.02 -9.48
C ILE A 6 27.10 -4.97 -10.52
N ASP A 7 28.03 -4.77 -11.45
CA ASP A 7 27.82 -3.92 -12.63
C ASP A 7 26.58 -4.39 -13.42
N ILE A 8 25.66 -3.46 -13.72
CA ILE A 8 24.40 -3.73 -14.39
C ILE A 8 24.60 -4.35 -15.79
N GLU A 9 25.69 -4.03 -16.46
CA GLU A 9 26.01 -4.59 -17.78
C GLU A 9 26.38 -6.08 -17.74
N ARG A 10 26.76 -6.59 -16.57
CA ARG A 10 26.99 -8.04 -16.36
C ARG A 10 25.67 -8.81 -16.24
N VAL A 11 24.56 -8.16 -15.98
CA VAL A 11 23.24 -8.81 -15.83
C VAL A 11 22.62 -9.04 -17.19
N ILE A 12 22.46 -10.29 -17.58
CA ILE A 12 21.97 -10.71 -18.90
C ILE A 12 20.44 -10.91 -18.84
N PRO A 13 19.65 -10.12 -19.58
CA PRO A 13 18.21 -10.38 -19.71
C PRO A 13 17.95 -11.75 -20.35
N TYR A 14 16.97 -12.50 -19.84
CA TYR A 14 16.58 -13.75 -20.50
C TYR A 14 15.77 -13.47 -21.77
N ALA A 15 16.35 -13.80 -22.94
CA ALA A 15 15.79 -13.47 -24.26
C ALA A 15 14.39 -14.06 -24.52
N ARG A 16 14.05 -15.19 -23.87
CA ARG A 16 12.75 -15.87 -24.02
C ARG A 16 11.80 -15.58 -22.88
N ASN A 17 11.90 -14.40 -22.24
CA ASN A 17 10.98 -14.00 -21.19
C ASN A 17 9.54 -13.88 -21.74
N PRO A 18 8.58 -14.66 -21.25
CA PRO A 18 7.20 -14.65 -21.77
C PRO A 18 6.42 -13.40 -21.31
N ARG A 19 6.89 -12.70 -20.27
CA ARG A 19 6.17 -11.56 -19.69
C ARG A 19 6.51 -10.26 -20.42
N LYS A 20 5.47 -9.50 -20.78
CA LYS A 20 5.62 -8.15 -21.37
C LYS A 20 5.68 -7.12 -20.24
N ASN A 21 6.85 -6.52 -20.03
CA ASN A 21 7.10 -5.66 -18.86
C ASN A 21 6.96 -4.17 -19.14
N ALA A 22 6.78 -3.76 -20.41
CA ALA A 22 6.87 -2.34 -20.82
C ALA A 22 5.99 -1.40 -19.97
N GLY A 23 4.75 -1.77 -19.70
CA GLY A 23 3.83 -0.95 -18.92
C GLY A 23 4.17 -0.84 -17.42
N ALA A 24 4.99 -1.74 -16.89
CA ALA A 24 5.35 -1.76 -15.47
C ALA A 24 6.69 -1.05 -15.18
N VAL A 25 7.52 -0.79 -16.20
CA VAL A 25 8.88 -0.26 -16.02
C VAL A 25 8.87 1.09 -15.32
N ASP A 26 7.96 1.98 -15.69
CA ASP A 26 7.88 3.33 -15.12
C ASP A 26 7.45 3.31 -13.66
N LYS A 27 6.47 2.49 -13.32
CA LYS A 27 6.00 2.28 -11.95
C LYS A 27 7.12 1.71 -11.07
N VAL A 28 7.85 0.70 -11.57
CA VAL A 28 8.98 0.12 -10.84
C VAL A 28 10.14 1.11 -10.75
N ALA A 29 10.40 1.94 -11.77
CA ALA A 29 11.43 2.98 -11.70
C ALA A 29 11.09 4.05 -10.64
N ALA A 30 9.83 4.48 -10.56
CA ALA A 30 9.38 5.40 -9.51
C ALA A 30 9.56 4.78 -8.12
N SER A 31 9.15 3.52 -7.93
CA SER A 31 9.34 2.76 -6.69
C SER A 31 10.83 2.63 -6.31
N LEU A 32 11.71 2.31 -7.26
CA LEU A 32 13.15 2.22 -7.00
C LEU A 32 13.77 3.57 -6.61
N ARG A 33 13.26 4.67 -7.14
CA ARG A 33 13.71 6.02 -6.79
C ARG A 33 13.30 6.40 -5.37
N GLU A 34 12.07 6.10 -4.98
CA GLU A 34 11.50 6.44 -3.69
C GLU A 34 12.03 5.53 -2.58
N PHE A 35 11.91 4.23 -2.75
CA PHE A 35 12.20 3.25 -1.70
C PHE A 35 13.61 2.67 -1.78
N GLY A 36 14.34 2.91 -2.87
CA GLY A 36 15.59 2.24 -3.17
C GLY A 36 15.40 0.79 -3.64
N PHE A 37 16.53 0.13 -3.92
CA PHE A 37 16.53 -1.25 -4.41
C PHE A 37 16.36 -2.23 -3.23
N ARG A 38 15.12 -2.59 -2.87
CA ARG A 38 14.81 -3.44 -1.69
C ARG A 38 14.77 -4.94 -1.99
N GLN A 39 14.46 -5.32 -3.23
CA GLN A 39 14.38 -6.72 -3.65
C GLN A 39 15.44 -7.00 -4.72
N PRO A 40 16.47 -7.86 -4.49
CA PRO A 40 17.53 -8.12 -5.45
C PRO A 40 16.98 -8.78 -6.73
N ILE A 41 17.71 -8.65 -7.83
CA ILE A 41 17.47 -9.41 -9.04
C ILE A 41 18.00 -10.82 -8.80
N VAL A 42 17.21 -11.86 -9.09
CA VAL A 42 17.69 -13.25 -9.01
C VAL A 42 18.23 -13.66 -10.38
N VAL A 43 19.47 -14.15 -10.39
CA VAL A 43 20.16 -14.58 -11.59
C VAL A 43 20.68 -16.02 -11.45
N ASP A 44 20.94 -16.68 -12.56
CA ASP A 44 21.66 -17.95 -12.58
C ASP A 44 23.19 -17.74 -12.48
N LYS A 45 23.94 -18.84 -12.48
CA LYS A 45 25.42 -18.84 -12.43
C LYS A 45 26.10 -18.07 -13.58
N ASN A 46 25.37 -17.82 -14.67
CA ASN A 46 25.84 -17.05 -15.83
C ASN A 46 25.33 -15.61 -15.80
N TYR A 47 24.78 -15.14 -14.68
CA TYR A 47 24.16 -13.83 -14.51
C TYR A 47 22.93 -13.60 -15.40
N THR A 48 22.31 -14.67 -15.94
CA THR A 48 21.05 -14.56 -16.69
C THR A 48 19.88 -14.40 -15.72
N VAL A 49 19.04 -13.43 -15.93
CA VAL A 49 17.90 -13.11 -15.05
C VAL A 49 16.91 -14.29 -14.96
N ILE A 50 16.62 -14.67 -13.74
CA ILE A 50 15.52 -15.59 -13.39
C ILE A 50 14.30 -14.77 -12.98
N VAL A 51 14.47 -13.88 -11.97
CA VAL A 51 13.42 -13.02 -11.43
C VAL A 51 13.89 -11.57 -11.43
N GLY A 52 12.99 -10.64 -11.75
CA GLY A 52 13.26 -9.20 -11.66
C GLY A 52 13.62 -8.52 -12.99
N HIS A 53 13.16 -9.03 -14.12
CA HIS A 53 13.35 -8.40 -15.44
C HIS A 53 12.89 -6.94 -15.47
N THR A 54 11.73 -6.63 -14.87
CA THR A 54 11.21 -5.26 -14.79
C THR A 54 12.12 -4.37 -13.95
N ARG A 55 12.67 -4.90 -12.84
CA ARG A 55 13.64 -4.18 -11.99
C ARG A 55 14.93 -3.88 -12.73
N LEU A 56 15.44 -4.81 -13.53
CA LEU A 56 16.60 -4.57 -14.38
C LEU A 56 16.34 -3.45 -15.40
N LEU A 57 15.20 -3.49 -16.08
CA LEU A 57 14.82 -2.46 -17.05
C LEU A 57 14.64 -1.09 -16.40
N ALA A 58 14.00 -1.06 -15.23
CA ALA A 58 13.82 0.16 -14.46
C ALA A 58 15.15 0.74 -13.96
N ALA A 59 16.07 -0.10 -13.47
CA ALA A 59 17.40 0.32 -13.06
C ALA A 59 18.21 0.88 -14.24
N LYS A 60 18.15 0.26 -15.43
CA LYS A 60 18.76 0.78 -16.66
C LYS A 60 18.14 2.13 -17.05
N LYS A 61 16.82 2.27 -16.97
CA LYS A 61 16.13 3.54 -17.25
C LYS A 61 16.55 4.66 -16.28
N LEU A 62 16.85 4.32 -15.03
CA LEU A 62 17.35 5.25 -14.01
C LEU A 62 18.85 5.58 -14.16
N GLY A 63 19.56 4.93 -15.09
CA GLY A 63 20.99 5.11 -15.29
C GLY A 63 21.86 4.55 -14.15
N MET A 64 21.35 3.53 -13.43
CA MET A 64 22.12 2.87 -12.37
C MET A 64 23.29 2.07 -12.95
N ASN A 65 24.49 2.22 -12.40
CA ASN A 65 25.66 1.49 -12.84
C ASN A 65 25.75 0.09 -12.21
N GLU A 66 25.20 -0.07 -11.02
CA GLU A 66 25.25 -1.31 -10.24
C GLU A 66 23.87 -1.69 -9.72
N VAL A 67 23.64 -2.99 -9.56
CA VAL A 67 22.40 -3.55 -9.03
C VAL A 67 22.67 -4.68 -8.06
N PRO A 68 21.85 -4.85 -7.00
CA PRO A 68 21.94 -6.00 -6.13
C PRO A 68 21.38 -7.25 -6.81
N VAL A 69 22.16 -8.32 -6.79
CA VAL A 69 21.77 -9.62 -7.34
C VAL A 69 21.88 -10.72 -6.30
N HIS A 70 21.03 -11.73 -6.43
CA HIS A 70 21.16 -13.01 -5.77
C HIS A 70 21.45 -14.09 -6.82
N ILE A 71 22.55 -14.80 -6.69
CA ILE A 71 22.89 -15.91 -7.57
C ILE A 71 22.19 -17.16 -7.04
N ALA A 72 21.25 -17.70 -7.81
CA ALA A 72 20.53 -18.93 -7.49
C ALA A 72 21.37 -20.14 -7.85
N GLU A 73 22.19 -20.57 -6.90
CA GLU A 73 23.03 -21.76 -7.04
C GLU A 73 22.23 -23.05 -6.80
N GLY A 74 22.71 -24.17 -7.36
CA GLY A 74 22.16 -25.51 -7.10
C GLY A 74 20.87 -25.84 -7.84
N LEU A 75 20.39 -24.98 -8.73
CA LEU A 75 19.23 -25.24 -9.58
C LEU A 75 19.65 -25.86 -10.91
N THR A 76 18.90 -26.88 -11.36
CA THR A 76 18.99 -27.41 -12.72
C THR A 76 18.36 -26.43 -13.72
N ASP A 77 18.71 -26.54 -15.00
CA ASP A 77 18.12 -25.71 -16.07
C ASP A 77 16.59 -25.81 -16.13
N ALA A 78 16.04 -26.99 -15.82
CA ALA A 78 14.60 -27.18 -15.75
C ALA A 78 13.98 -26.43 -14.57
N GLN A 79 14.61 -26.48 -13.41
CA GLN A 79 14.18 -25.73 -12.22
C GLN A 79 14.28 -24.22 -12.43
N VAL A 80 15.33 -23.72 -13.08
CA VAL A 80 15.46 -22.31 -13.44
C VAL A 80 14.32 -21.84 -14.34
N LYS A 81 13.94 -22.64 -15.34
CA LYS A 81 12.80 -22.32 -16.21
C LYS A 81 11.47 -22.35 -15.46
N ALA A 82 11.26 -23.37 -14.64
CA ALA A 82 10.06 -23.48 -13.81
C ALA A 82 9.94 -22.32 -12.83
N TYR A 83 11.04 -21.93 -12.17
CA TYR A 83 11.06 -20.82 -11.21
C TYR A 83 10.70 -19.50 -11.87
N ARG A 84 11.19 -19.20 -13.09
CA ARG A 84 10.77 -17.99 -13.84
C ARG A 84 9.26 -17.90 -14.02
N ILE A 85 8.60 -19.02 -14.28
CA ILE A 85 7.15 -19.04 -14.46
C ILE A 85 6.45 -18.94 -13.12
N ALA A 86 6.87 -19.72 -12.13
CA ALA A 86 6.23 -19.81 -10.82
C ALA A 86 6.23 -18.47 -10.09
N ASP A 87 7.37 -17.76 -10.07
CA ASP A 87 7.50 -16.46 -9.41
C ASP A 87 6.48 -15.43 -9.94
N ASN A 88 6.25 -15.43 -11.24
CA ASN A 88 5.26 -14.53 -11.83
C ASN A 88 3.82 -15.01 -11.60
N ARG A 89 3.57 -16.34 -11.73
CA ARG A 89 2.22 -16.89 -11.67
C ARG A 89 1.63 -16.89 -10.26
N VAL A 90 2.46 -17.22 -9.26
CA VAL A 90 2.00 -17.26 -7.86
C VAL A 90 1.58 -15.87 -7.38
N GLY A 91 2.28 -14.81 -7.81
CA GLY A 91 1.88 -13.44 -7.47
C GLY A 91 0.54 -13.00 -8.08
N GLU A 92 0.08 -13.67 -9.15
CA GLU A 92 -1.22 -13.39 -9.78
C GLU A 92 -2.40 -14.10 -9.10
N GLU A 93 -2.14 -15.06 -8.21
CA GLU A 93 -3.18 -15.78 -7.46
C GLU A 93 -3.62 -15.03 -6.18
N ALA A 94 -2.85 -14.03 -5.75
CA ALA A 94 -3.20 -13.21 -4.58
C ALA A 94 -4.22 -12.14 -4.97
N GLU A 95 -5.25 -11.99 -4.16
CA GLU A 95 -6.29 -10.96 -4.31
C GLU A 95 -6.12 -9.90 -3.21
N TRP A 96 -6.54 -8.68 -3.51
CA TRP A 96 -6.56 -7.61 -2.52
C TRP A 96 -7.86 -7.66 -1.71
N ASP A 97 -7.76 -7.40 -0.41
CA ASP A 97 -8.90 -6.98 0.39
C ASP A 97 -9.11 -5.48 0.13
N ASP A 98 -10.06 -5.16 -0.73
CA ASP A 98 -10.30 -3.79 -1.16
C ASP A 98 -10.68 -2.87 0.00
N ALA A 99 -11.35 -3.38 1.03
CA ALA A 99 -11.74 -2.58 2.19
C ALA A 99 -10.51 -2.21 3.04
N LEU A 100 -9.63 -3.16 3.32
CA LEU A 100 -8.38 -2.89 4.02
C LEU A 100 -7.43 -2.04 3.18
N LEU A 101 -7.36 -2.29 1.87
CA LEU A 101 -6.52 -1.49 0.97
C LEU A 101 -6.96 -0.02 0.94
N ALA A 102 -8.27 0.25 0.94
CA ALA A 102 -8.79 1.61 0.99
C ALA A 102 -8.39 2.34 2.30
N VAL A 103 -8.40 1.62 3.44
CA VAL A 103 -7.94 2.18 4.73
C VAL A 103 -6.45 2.55 4.68
N GLU A 104 -5.59 1.64 4.20
CA GLU A 104 -4.14 1.89 4.08
C GLU A 104 -3.84 3.06 3.12
N LEU A 105 -4.58 3.16 2.01
CA LEU A 105 -4.45 4.28 1.08
C LEU A 105 -4.90 5.61 1.71
N GLY A 106 -5.97 5.60 2.51
CA GLY A 106 -6.41 6.76 3.29
C GLY A 106 -5.34 7.23 4.26
N ASP A 107 -4.76 6.33 5.04
CA ASP A 107 -3.67 6.64 5.98
C ASP A 107 -2.44 7.21 5.27
N LEU A 108 -2.08 6.69 4.09
CA LEU A 108 -0.99 7.23 3.27
C LEU A 108 -1.29 8.65 2.79
N GLN A 109 -2.52 8.91 2.33
CA GLN A 109 -2.96 10.21 1.86
C GLN A 109 -2.97 11.24 2.99
N ASP A 110 -3.48 10.89 4.17
CA ASP A 110 -3.52 11.74 5.35
C ASP A 110 -2.11 12.14 5.82
N ASN A 111 -1.12 11.27 5.58
CA ASN A 111 0.30 11.55 5.80
C ASN A 111 0.98 12.30 4.65
N GLY A 112 0.23 12.70 3.61
CA GLY A 112 0.75 13.45 2.46
C GLY A 112 1.61 12.62 1.51
N PHE A 113 1.46 11.28 1.52
CA PHE A 113 2.20 10.39 0.63
C PHE A 113 1.60 10.35 -0.78
N ASP A 114 2.44 10.36 -1.80
CA ASP A 114 2.01 10.25 -3.20
C ASP A 114 1.53 8.83 -3.52
N LEU A 115 0.22 8.66 -3.60
CA LEU A 115 -0.42 7.36 -3.85
C LEU A 115 -0.05 6.74 -5.21
N THR A 116 0.43 7.54 -6.19
CA THR A 116 0.88 7.01 -7.49
C THR A 116 2.10 6.09 -7.34
N LEU A 117 2.87 6.24 -6.26
CA LEU A 117 4.02 5.40 -5.92
C LEU A 117 3.65 4.00 -5.42
N THR A 118 2.39 3.76 -5.06
CA THR A 118 1.88 2.42 -4.71
C THR A 118 1.81 1.48 -5.91
N GLY A 119 1.85 2.04 -7.14
CA GLY A 119 1.72 1.29 -8.38
C GLY A 119 0.29 1.09 -8.85
N LEU A 120 -0.71 1.51 -8.07
CA LEU A 120 -2.10 1.55 -8.49
C LEU A 120 -2.29 2.57 -9.63
N SER A 121 -3.27 2.35 -10.48
CA SER A 121 -3.65 3.34 -11.49
C SER A 121 -4.60 4.38 -10.88
N GLU A 122 -4.72 5.55 -11.50
CA GLU A 122 -5.72 6.54 -11.09
C GLU A 122 -7.15 5.97 -11.10
N GLU A 123 -7.42 5.04 -12.02
CA GLU A 123 -8.71 4.37 -12.12
C GLU A 123 -8.94 3.42 -10.95
N ASP A 124 -7.89 2.68 -10.52
CA ASP A 124 -7.95 1.81 -9.35
C ASP A 124 -8.15 2.65 -8.07
N LEU A 125 -7.41 3.76 -7.94
CA LEU A 125 -7.55 4.68 -6.80
C LEU A 125 -8.96 5.27 -6.71
N LYS A 126 -9.55 5.69 -7.83
CA LYS A 126 -10.94 6.19 -7.86
C LYS A 126 -11.98 5.13 -7.50
N LYS A 127 -11.72 3.86 -7.80
CA LYS A 127 -12.63 2.76 -7.40
C LYS A 127 -12.54 2.45 -5.91
N LEU A 128 -11.32 2.45 -5.36
CA LEU A 128 -11.06 2.14 -3.96
C LEU A 128 -11.42 3.30 -3.04
N MET A 129 -11.30 4.53 -3.52
CA MET A 129 -11.51 5.77 -2.76
C MET A 129 -12.43 6.72 -3.58
N PRO A 130 -13.72 6.38 -3.74
CA PRO A 130 -14.63 7.12 -4.64
C PRO A 130 -14.89 8.57 -4.22
N ASP A 131 -14.69 8.91 -2.95
CA ASP A 131 -14.94 10.24 -2.39
C ASP A 131 -13.70 11.15 -2.39
N VAL A 132 -12.59 10.67 -2.93
CA VAL A 132 -11.35 11.43 -3.02
C VAL A 132 -11.29 12.13 -4.38
N GLU A 133 -11.66 13.41 -4.42
CA GLU A 133 -11.34 14.25 -5.57
C GLU A 133 -9.81 14.32 -5.76
N PRO A 134 -9.29 14.20 -7.00
CA PRO A 134 -7.86 14.34 -7.22
C PRO A 134 -7.42 15.73 -6.77
N LEU A 135 -6.37 15.78 -5.95
CA LEU A 135 -5.68 16.99 -5.45
C LEU A 135 -5.05 17.86 -6.59
N SER A 136 -5.70 17.95 -7.75
CA SER A 136 -5.22 18.76 -8.88
C SER A 136 -5.57 20.24 -8.76
N GLU A 137 -6.44 20.61 -7.82
CA GLU A 137 -6.62 22.00 -7.42
C GLU A 137 -6.74 22.06 -5.89
N MET A 138 -5.66 22.39 -5.21
CA MET A 138 -5.76 22.86 -3.84
C MET A 138 -6.71 24.05 -3.86
N PRO A 139 -7.90 23.96 -3.22
CA PRO A 139 -8.68 25.15 -2.98
C PRO A 139 -7.78 26.07 -2.17
N ASN A 140 -7.65 27.30 -2.62
CA ASN A 140 -6.98 28.35 -1.86
C ASN A 140 -7.77 28.48 -0.54
N LEU A 141 -7.33 27.77 0.49
CA LEU A 141 -7.93 27.79 1.81
C LEU A 141 -7.75 29.19 2.36
N ALA A 142 -8.77 30.02 2.13
CA ALA A 142 -8.96 31.22 2.92
C ALA A 142 -8.95 30.80 4.39
N ASN A 143 -8.06 31.38 5.17
CA ASN A 143 -7.98 31.18 6.61
C ASN A 143 -9.36 31.34 7.27
N GLY A 144 -9.90 30.22 7.80
CA GLY A 144 -11.11 30.23 8.63
C GLY A 144 -12.26 29.48 7.98
N ASP A 145 -12.47 28.30 8.37
CA ASP A 145 -13.62 27.39 8.52
C ASP A 145 -13.28 26.01 8.01
N ARG A 146 -12.42 25.32 8.76
CA ARG A 146 -12.37 23.86 8.73
C ARG A 146 -13.70 23.38 9.31
N GLU A 147 -14.47 22.60 8.55
CA GLU A 147 -15.65 21.95 9.14
C GLU A 147 -15.24 21.23 10.42
N PRO A 148 -16.00 21.35 11.51
CA PRO A 148 -15.62 20.87 12.84
C PRO A 148 -15.70 19.33 12.96
N PHE A 149 -15.75 18.61 11.84
CA PHE A 149 -15.86 17.15 11.80
C PHE A 149 -14.52 16.51 11.45
N GLN A 150 -14.19 15.44 12.18
CA GLN A 150 -13.00 14.61 11.95
C GLN A 150 -13.40 13.13 11.92
N GLN A 151 -12.78 12.36 11.06
CA GLN A 151 -12.92 10.91 11.05
C GLN A 151 -11.82 10.29 11.91
N MET A 152 -12.17 9.27 12.70
CA MET A 152 -11.22 8.46 13.48
C MET A 152 -11.42 7.00 13.12
N THR A 153 -10.35 6.29 12.78
CA THR A 153 -10.36 4.86 12.45
C THR A 153 -9.51 4.09 13.44
N PHE A 154 -9.98 2.94 13.91
CA PHE A 154 -9.26 2.10 14.86
C PHE A 154 -9.20 0.66 14.35
N VAL A 155 -8.03 0.02 14.50
CA VAL A 155 -7.87 -1.42 14.32
C VAL A 155 -8.16 -2.10 15.65
N MET A 156 -9.12 -3.02 15.69
CA MET A 156 -9.60 -3.68 16.89
C MET A 156 -9.71 -5.19 16.68
N HIS A 157 -9.46 -5.96 17.74
CA HIS A 157 -9.75 -7.39 17.78
C HIS A 157 -11.27 -7.63 17.77
N ASP A 158 -11.73 -8.78 17.27
CA ASP A 158 -13.16 -9.11 17.13
C ASP A 158 -13.96 -8.89 18.41
N ASP A 159 -13.41 -9.31 19.57
CA ASP A 159 -14.04 -9.12 20.88
C ASP A 159 -14.22 -7.64 21.22
N GLN A 160 -13.26 -6.79 20.84
CA GLN A 160 -13.32 -5.35 21.06
C GLN A 160 -14.38 -4.70 20.15
N VAL A 161 -14.51 -5.18 18.91
CA VAL A 161 -15.55 -4.73 17.99
C VAL A 161 -16.94 -5.02 18.55
N GLU A 162 -17.17 -6.22 19.11
CA GLU A 162 -18.45 -6.57 19.74
C GLU A 162 -18.74 -5.72 20.99
N GLN A 163 -17.73 -5.41 21.79
CA GLN A 163 -17.87 -4.50 22.94
C GLN A 163 -18.27 -3.10 22.48
N VAL A 164 -17.61 -2.56 21.46
CA VAL A 164 -17.89 -1.23 20.92
C VAL A 164 -19.29 -1.17 20.34
N LYS A 165 -19.71 -2.15 19.53
CA LYS A 165 -21.07 -2.24 18.99
C LYS A 165 -22.12 -2.25 20.09
N THR A 166 -21.92 -3.09 21.11
CA THR A 166 -22.84 -3.19 22.27
C THR A 166 -22.94 -1.85 23.01
N ALA A 167 -21.80 -1.16 23.20
CA ALA A 167 -21.79 0.14 23.86
C ALA A 167 -22.50 1.23 23.02
N ILE A 168 -22.30 1.24 21.71
CA ILE A 168 -23.00 2.15 20.79
C ILE A 168 -24.51 1.91 20.81
N GLU A 169 -24.97 0.65 20.75
CA GLU A 169 -26.39 0.30 20.85
C GLU A 169 -27.00 0.71 22.19
N ALA A 170 -26.27 0.55 23.29
CA ALA A 170 -26.72 0.99 24.60
C ALA A 170 -26.86 2.52 24.66
N ALA A 171 -25.88 3.24 24.10
CA ALA A 171 -25.91 4.71 24.05
C ALA A 171 -27.08 5.24 23.20
N HIS A 172 -27.43 4.56 22.10
CA HIS A 172 -28.59 4.92 21.28
C HIS A 172 -29.93 4.82 22.05
N LYS A 173 -30.06 3.83 22.96
CA LYS A 173 -31.26 3.65 23.80
C LYS A 173 -31.46 4.77 24.83
N LEU A 174 -30.45 5.56 25.10
CA LEU A 174 -30.54 6.71 26.03
C LEU A 174 -31.18 7.96 25.38
N GLY A 175 -31.63 7.88 24.14
CA GLY A 175 -32.26 8.98 23.42
C GLY A 175 -31.27 9.88 22.65
N ASP A 176 -31.79 10.99 22.10
CA ASP A 176 -30.99 11.90 21.30
C ASP A 176 -29.87 12.56 22.13
N TYR A 177 -28.75 12.83 21.45
CA TYR A 177 -27.58 13.53 22.01
C TYR A 177 -27.53 14.95 21.42
N ASP A 178 -27.51 15.96 22.26
CA ASP A 178 -27.47 17.35 21.83
C ASP A 178 -26.09 17.67 21.25
N SER A 179 -26.02 17.64 19.92
CA SER A 179 -24.77 17.82 19.15
C SER A 179 -25.08 18.32 17.75
N PRO A 180 -24.26 19.19 17.16
CA PRO A 180 -24.37 19.57 15.76
C PRO A 180 -24.06 18.43 14.78
N ASN A 181 -23.56 17.28 15.26
CA ASN A 181 -23.24 16.13 14.45
C ASN A 181 -24.48 15.29 14.12
N GLU A 182 -24.79 15.14 12.84
CA GLU A 182 -25.91 14.30 12.37
C GLU A 182 -25.60 12.79 12.43
N ASN A 183 -24.32 12.41 12.58
CA ASN A 183 -23.90 11.01 12.66
C ASN A 183 -24.24 10.41 14.03
N LYS A 184 -25.26 9.54 14.04
CA LYS A 184 -25.75 8.88 15.26
C LYS A 184 -24.70 8.05 15.98
N ASN A 185 -23.82 7.36 15.26
CA ASN A 185 -22.73 6.57 15.87
C ASN A 185 -21.66 7.48 16.49
N GLY A 186 -21.32 8.59 15.84
CA GLY A 186 -20.43 9.60 16.39
C GLY A 186 -20.97 10.18 17.70
N ASN A 187 -22.26 10.50 17.75
CA ASN A 187 -22.94 10.99 18.95
C ASN A 187 -22.99 9.94 20.05
N ALA A 188 -23.19 8.66 19.72
CA ALA A 188 -23.16 7.55 20.69
C ALA A 188 -21.77 7.40 21.31
N ILE A 189 -20.71 7.46 20.51
CA ILE A 189 -19.31 7.39 20.98
C ILE A 189 -18.99 8.62 21.86
N ALA A 190 -19.39 9.82 21.46
CA ALA A 190 -19.18 11.03 22.26
C ALA A 190 -19.82 10.92 23.64
N ARG A 191 -21.06 10.42 23.73
CA ARG A 191 -21.77 10.16 24.98
C ARG A 191 -21.04 9.14 25.85
N ILE A 192 -20.53 8.03 25.27
CA ILE A 192 -19.75 7.01 26.00
C ILE A 192 -18.49 7.63 26.58
N CYS A 193 -17.75 8.41 25.78
CA CYS A 193 -16.53 9.09 26.20
C CYS A 193 -16.83 10.11 27.32
N GLU A 194 -17.87 10.92 27.18
CA GLU A 194 -18.28 11.89 28.20
C GLU A 194 -18.61 11.21 29.54
N THR A 195 -19.36 10.10 29.50
CA THR A 195 -19.69 9.30 30.66
C THR A 195 -18.44 8.75 31.34
N PHE A 196 -17.49 8.24 30.56
CA PHE A 196 -16.21 7.72 31.07
C PHE A 196 -15.38 8.83 31.73
N LEU A 197 -15.21 9.96 31.05
CA LEU A 197 -14.42 11.10 31.56
C LEU A 197 -15.03 11.64 32.87
N THR A 198 -16.36 11.79 32.91
CA THR A 198 -17.07 12.26 34.09
C THR A 198 -16.95 11.29 35.27
N SER A 199 -17.07 9.98 35.01
CA SER A 199 -16.98 8.96 36.06
C SER A 199 -15.58 8.82 36.68
N HIS A 200 -14.53 9.27 35.98
CA HIS A 200 -13.14 9.20 36.41
C HIS A 200 -12.55 10.57 36.79
N ASP A 201 -13.37 11.63 36.80
CA ASP A 201 -12.95 13.01 37.12
C ASP A 201 -11.77 13.53 36.24
N ILE A 202 -11.76 13.07 34.98
CA ILE A 202 -10.76 13.46 33.98
C ILE A 202 -11.31 14.68 33.21
N ARG A 203 -10.61 15.81 33.28
CA ARG A 203 -10.91 17.06 32.56
C ARG A 203 -9.95 17.29 31.45
#